data_896f5e6d1f92b9470786951ab79766f9
#
_entry.id   896f5e6d1f92b9470786951ab79766f9
#
_cell.length_a   1.000
_cell.length_b   1.000
_cell.length_c   1.000
_cell.angle_alpha   90.00
_cell.angle_beta   90.00
_cell.angle_gamma   90.00
#
_symmetry.space_group_name_H-M   'P 1'
#
loop_
_entity.id
_entity.type
_entity.pdbx_description
1 polymer ?
#
loop_
_entity_poly.entity_id
_entity_poly.type
_entity_poly.pdbx_seq_one_letter_code
_entity_poly.pdbx_strand_id
1 'polypeptide(L)'
;MNKLRFLISLHGNQNDFQVAQAQCAEATARKLGINAEIVLAEDDPVNQSTQLLKAIQSQKESRPNAIVLEPVGGTALPQVAKAANAAGIGWAVLNRHPEYLAELRRQGRVPVFAVSADHEEIGRIQGRQFAALLPRGGSVLYIEGPTRSSSAQKRTAGMQETIPSNIQVSMLKGNWTAESATRAVSSWLKLSTSRSAQIALVAAQDDAMAMGARQAFQQVADDQERARWLSLPFTGCDGQPASGQVWVRDKLLAATIYLPLLTGIAMEILVAAIRDGTQPQEHSCTTPVSVPALDALVAQRS
;
A
#
# COMPACT_ATOMS: atom_id res chain seq x y z
N MET A 1 -11.21 26.17 22.99
CA MET A 1 -10.41 24.91 22.98
C MET A 1 -9.31 25.04 21.92
N ASN A 2 -8.06 24.76 22.27
CA ASN A 2 -6.97 24.76 21.28
C ASN A 2 -7.26 23.67 20.22
N LYS A 3 -7.03 23.99 18.93
CA LYS A 3 -7.14 23.00 17.86
C LYS A 3 -6.20 21.82 18.11
N LEU A 4 -6.66 20.60 17.94
CA LEU A 4 -5.81 19.42 17.96
C LEU A 4 -4.74 19.53 16.85
N ARG A 5 -3.53 19.08 17.15
CA ARG A 5 -2.41 19.00 16.21
C ARG A 5 -1.98 17.57 16.04
N PHE A 6 -1.93 17.10 14.80
CA PHE A 6 -1.48 15.77 14.44
C PHE A 6 -0.22 15.87 13.59
N LEU A 7 0.70 14.95 13.82
CA LEU A 7 1.85 14.72 12.95
C LEU A 7 1.55 13.46 12.13
N ILE A 8 1.63 13.58 10.81
CA ILE A 8 1.40 12.48 9.87
C ILE A 8 2.74 12.14 9.23
N SER A 9 3.27 10.96 9.52
CA SER A 9 4.57 10.49 9.00
C SER A 9 4.35 9.40 7.97
N LEU A 10 4.71 9.68 6.72
CA LEU A 10 4.56 8.79 5.57
C LEU A 10 5.91 8.40 5.00
N HIS A 11 5.94 7.38 4.16
CA HIS A 11 7.16 6.88 3.50
C HIS A 11 7.82 7.95 2.63
N GLY A 12 7.06 8.52 1.70
CA GLY A 12 7.53 9.46 0.69
C GLY A 12 6.40 9.87 -0.24
N ASN A 13 6.73 10.32 -1.44
CA ASN A 13 5.78 10.71 -2.49
C ASN A 13 6.06 10.02 -3.84
N GLN A 14 6.76 8.88 -3.81
CA GLN A 14 7.28 8.20 -5.01
C GLN A 14 6.23 7.36 -5.74
N ASN A 15 5.03 7.19 -5.19
CA ASN A 15 3.92 6.55 -5.87
C ASN A 15 2.59 7.26 -5.56
N ASP A 16 1.59 7.01 -6.42
CA ASP A 16 0.29 7.69 -6.35
C ASP A 16 -0.48 7.39 -5.06
N PHE A 17 -0.29 6.21 -4.47
CA PHE A 17 -0.95 5.85 -3.21
C PHE A 17 -0.42 6.70 -2.05
N GLN A 18 0.89 6.92 -1.95
CA GLN A 18 1.48 7.77 -0.91
C GLN A 18 1.07 9.23 -1.08
N VAL A 19 1.01 9.73 -2.32
CA VAL A 19 0.48 11.06 -2.61
C VAL A 19 -0.98 11.18 -2.19
N ALA A 20 -1.81 10.19 -2.50
CA ALA A 20 -3.21 10.16 -2.10
C ALA A 20 -3.38 10.09 -0.57
N GLN A 21 -2.54 9.36 0.15
CA GLN A 21 -2.52 9.32 1.62
C GLN A 21 -2.27 10.71 2.22
N ALA A 22 -1.29 11.45 1.69
CA ALA A 22 -0.99 12.82 2.14
C ALA A 22 -2.16 13.76 1.87
N GLN A 23 -2.72 13.74 0.65
CA GLN A 23 -3.88 14.55 0.28
C GLN A 23 -5.12 14.23 1.13
N CYS A 24 -5.33 12.95 1.44
CA CYS A 24 -6.40 12.50 2.33
C CYS A 24 -6.22 13.06 3.74
N ALA A 25 -4.99 13.05 4.27
CA ALA A 25 -4.70 13.64 5.57
C ALA A 25 -5.02 15.13 5.61
N GLU A 26 -4.62 15.91 4.60
CA GLU A 26 -4.94 17.34 4.50
C GLU A 26 -6.45 17.59 4.42
N ALA A 27 -7.15 16.84 3.56
CA ALA A 27 -8.61 16.98 3.42
C ALA A 27 -9.34 16.64 4.72
N THR A 28 -8.89 15.57 5.40
CA THR A 28 -9.46 15.14 6.68
C THR A 28 -9.18 16.17 7.78
N ALA A 29 -7.98 16.73 7.83
CA ALA A 29 -7.66 17.81 8.79
C ALA A 29 -8.58 19.00 8.63
N ARG A 30 -8.84 19.45 7.40
CA ARG A 30 -9.81 20.53 7.10
C ARG A 30 -11.21 20.16 7.56
N LYS A 31 -11.68 18.95 7.24
CA LYS A 31 -13.02 18.43 7.64
C LYS A 31 -13.19 18.40 9.17
N LEU A 32 -12.16 17.95 9.89
CA LEU A 32 -12.21 17.79 11.34
C LEU A 32 -11.90 19.08 12.12
N GLY A 33 -11.45 20.14 11.43
CA GLY A 33 -11.05 21.41 12.04
C GLY A 33 -9.80 21.31 12.91
N ILE A 34 -8.86 20.40 12.58
CA ILE A 34 -7.60 20.18 13.27
C ILE A 34 -6.42 20.68 12.44
N ASN A 35 -5.25 20.81 13.05
CA ASN A 35 -3.99 21.07 12.36
C ASN A 35 -3.30 19.73 12.09
N ALA A 36 -2.86 19.49 10.85
CA ALA A 36 -2.02 18.36 10.49
C ALA A 36 -0.72 18.87 9.87
N GLU A 37 0.39 18.34 10.36
CA GLU A 37 1.72 18.48 9.76
C GLU A 37 2.07 17.15 9.10
N ILE A 38 2.46 17.18 7.82
CA ILE A 38 2.86 15.97 7.08
C ILE A 38 4.36 16.00 6.91
N VAL A 39 5.03 14.92 7.30
CA VAL A 39 6.46 14.72 7.11
C VAL A 39 6.69 13.45 6.31
N LEU A 40 7.63 13.52 5.38
CA LEU A 40 8.03 12.40 4.53
C LEU A 40 9.36 11.85 5.03
N ALA A 41 9.42 10.55 5.19
CA ALA A 41 10.61 9.86 5.70
C ALA A 41 11.65 9.57 4.59
N GLU A 42 11.30 9.79 3.31
CA GLU A 42 12.15 9.52 2.14
C GLU A 42 12.63 8.05 2.11
N ASP A 43 11.74 7.13 2.50
CA ASP A 43 12.02 5.69 2.66
C ASP A 43 13.21 5.36 3.58
N ASP A 44 13.62 6.30 4.44
CA ASP A 44 14.69 6.13 5.43
C ASP A 44 14.11 5.99 6.84
N PRO A 45 14.24 4.81 7.48
CA PRO A 45 13.75 4.58 8.84
C PRO A 45 14.50 5.40 9.92
N VAL A 46 15.75 5.79 9.66
CA VAL A 46 16.53 6.64 10.59
C VAL A 46 16.00 8.07 10.51
N ASN A 47 15.75 8.57 9.31
CA ASN A 47 15.13 9.88 9.09
C ASN A 47 13.75 9.92 9.76
N GLN A 48 12.90 8.90 9.56
CA GLN A 48 11.59 8.81 10.19
C GLN A 48 11.69 8.86 11.72
N SER A 49 12.55 8.03 12.30
CA SER A 49 12.78 8.02 13.77
C SER A 49 13.20 9.38 14.29
N THR A 50 14.13 10.05 13.59
CA THR A 50 14.65 11.38 13.97
C THR A 50 13.57 12.45 13.91
N GLN A 51 12.77 12.49 12.84
CA GLN A 51 11.66 13.44 12.70
C GLN A 51 10.63 13.27 13.83
N LEU A 52 10.25 12.03 14.11
CA LEU A 52 9.27 11.71 15.16
C LEU A 52 9.80 12.06 16.56
N LEU A 53 11.04 11.70 16.88
CA LEU A 53 11.64 12.03 18.19
C LEU A 53 11.75 13.53 18.38
N LYS A 54 12.14 14.30 17.35
CA LYS A 54 12.17 15.77 17.39
C LYS A 54 10.79 16.35 17.74
N ALA A 55 9.72 15.83 17.13
CA ALA A 55 8.36 16.27 17.42
C ALA A 55 7.91 15.90 18.86
N ILE A 56 8.24 14.70 19.33
CA ILE A 56 7.94 14.23 20.69
C ILE A 56 8.65 15.05 21.76
N GLN A 57 9.89 15.45 21.49
CA GLN A 57 10.75 16.22 22.43
C GLN A 57 10.52 17.74 22.33
N SER A 58 9.67 18.20 21.41
CA SER A 58 9.37 19.62 21.28
C SER A 58 8.70 20.20 22.52
N GLN A 59 8.67 21.53 22.63
CA GLN A 59 7.97 22.22 23.72
C GLN A 59 6.50 21.82 23.74
N LYS A 60 5.91 21.79 24.95
CA LYS A 60 4.54 21.31 25.18
C LYS A 60 3.52 21.99 24.28
N GLU A 61 3.70 23.28 24.01
CA GLU A 61 2.81 24.11 23.19
C GLU A 61 2.86 23.77 21.70
N SER A 62 3.99 23.24 21.20
CA SER A 62 4.21 22.82 19.81
C SER A 62 4.10 21.32 19.60
N ARG A 63 4.02 20.54 20.67
CA ARG A 63 3.95 19.08 20.62
C ARG A 63 2.64 18.61 19.99
N PRO A 64 2.66 17.56 19.11
CA PRO A 64 1.42 17.00 18.56
C PRO A 64 0.60 16.31 19.64
N ASN A 65 -0.74 16.32 19.51
CA ASN A 65 -1.64 15.54 20.35
C ASN A 65 -1.65 14.07 19.94
N ALA A 66 -1.39 13.78 18.67
CA ALA A 66 -1.27 12.43 18.16
C ALA A 66 -0.32 12.35 16.95
N ILE A 67 0.23 11.17 16.74
CA ILE A 67 1.03 10.80 15.58
C ILE A 67 0.32 9.69 14.82
N VAL A 68 0.16 9.87 13.51
CA VAL A 68 -0.25 8.85 12.56
C VAL A 68 0.97 8.52 11.71
N LEU A 69 1.38 7.26 11.67
CA LEU A 69 2.56 6.90 10.90
C LEU A 69 2.35 5.64 10.06
N GLU A 70 2.89 5.67 8.86
CA GLU A 70 3.18 4.47 8.09
C GLU A 70 4.67 4.14 8.27
N PRO A 71 5.03 3.05 8.99
CA PRO A 71 6.42 2.80 9.33
C PRO A 71 7.26 2.42 8.12
N VAL A 72 8.38 3.11 7.93
CA VAL A 72 9.43 2.71 7.00
C VAL A 72 10.24 1.57 7.61
N GLY A 73 10.44 0.50 6.84
CA GLY A 73 11.16 -0.69 7.31
C GLY A 73 10.35 -1.60 8.24
N GLY A 74 11.00 -2.62 8.82
CA GLY A 74 10.34 -3.74 9.49
C GLY A 74 9.91 -3.50 10.93
N THR A 75 10.54 -2.57 11.67
CA THR A 75 10.47 -2.51 13.15
C THR A 75 9.29 -1.74 13.72
N ALA A 76 8.59 -0.94 12.91
CA ALA A 76 7.50 -0.07 13.35
C ALA A 76 7.83 0.81 14.58
N LEU A 77 9.11 1.11 14.81
CA LEU A 77 9.64 2.11 15.76
C LEU A 77 9.17 1.94 17.24
N PRO A 78 9.37 0.78 17.88
CA PRO A 78 8.86 0.53 19.24
C PRO A 78 9.35 1.51 20.29
N GLN A 79 10.60 1.98 20.24
CA GLN A 79 11.15 2.92 21.20
C GLN A 79 10.56 4.33 21.02
N VAL A 80 10.33 4.74 19.79
CA VAL A 80 9.66 6.02 19.48
C VAL A 80 8.22 5.99 19.96
N ALA A 81 7.51 4.86 19.75
CA ALA A 81 6.15 4.67 20.25
C ALA A 81 6.07 4.75 21.78
N LYS A 82 7.02 4.14 22.51
CA LYS A 82 7.12 4.26 23.97
C LYS A 82 7.35 5.70 24.40
N ALA A 83 8.22 6.44 23.74
CA ALA A 83 8.47 7.85 24.01
C ALA A 83 7.23 8.72 23.77
N ALA A 84 6.50 8.49 22.66
CA ALA A 84 5.25 9.19 22.36
C ALA A 84 4.20 8.93 23.44
N ASN A 85 3.98 7.66 23.82
CA ASN A 85 3.03 7.29 24.87
C ASN A 85 3.38 7.92 26.24
N ALA A 86 4.65 7.92 26.61
CA ALA A 86 5.13 8.57 27.84
C ALA A 86 4.93 10.09 27.82
N ALA A 87 5.01 10.71 26.64
CA ALA A 87 4.77 12.14 26.44
C ALA A 87 3.27 12.50 26.32
N GLY A 88 2.37 11.53 26.43
CA GLY A 88 0.93 11.76 26.32
C GLY A 88 0.44 12.00 24.89
N ILE A 89 1.12 11.44 23.89
CA ILE A 89 0.82 11.60 22.46
C ILE A 89 0.13 10.33 21.95
N GLY A 90 -1.05 10.46 21.35
CA GLY A 90 -1.77 9.37 20.70
C GLY A 90 -0.94 8.75 19.56
N TRP A 91 -1.09 7.44 19.32
CA TRP A 91 -0.25 6.70 18.39
C TRP A 91 -1.08 5.79 17.49
N ALA A 92 -1.12 6.09 16.20
CA ALA A 92 -1.82 5.29 15.21
C ALA A 92 -0.84 4.78 14.15
N VAL A 93 -0.80 3.45 13.96
CA VAL A 93 0.08 2.79 12.98
C VAL A 93 -0.73 2.37 11.77
N LEU A 94 -0.24 2.72 10.58
CA LEU A 94 -0.85 2.35 9.30
C LEU A 94 -0.17 1.13 8.68
N ASN A 95 -0.96 0.30 8.00
CA ASN A 95 -0.52 -0.85 7.21
C ASN A 95 0.25 -1.95 7.99
N ARG A 96 0.35 -1.84 9.30
CA ARG A 96 1.02 -2.82 10.17
C ARG A 96 0.29 -2.95 11.50
N HIS A 97 0.42 -4.11 12.14
CA HIS A 97 -0.05 -4.36 13.50
C HIS A 97 1.12 -4.83 14.37
N PRO A 98 1.92 -3.90 14.93
CA PRO A 98 3.07 -4.26 15.76
C PRO A 98 2.64 -4.78 17.13
N GLU A 99 3.31 -5.81 17.64
CA GLU A 99 3.01 -6.48 18.92
C GLU A 99 3.09 -5.54 20.14
N TYR A 100 3.93 -4.50 20.08
CA TYR A 100 4.08 -3.55 21.20
C TYR A 100 2.82 -2.71 21.48
N LEU A 101 1.85 -2.66 20.56
CA LEU A 101 0.61 -1.89 20.78
C LEU A 101 -0.15 -2.39 22.00
N ALA A 102 -0.25 -3.69 22.20
CA ALA A 102 -0.92 -4.28 23.37
C ALA A 102 -0.30 -3.82 24.69
N GLU A 103 1.06 -3.68 24.75
CA GLU A 103 1.75 -3.17 25.93
C GLU A 103 1.44 -1.69 26.18
N LEU A 104 1.52 -0.84 25.14
CA LEU A 104 1.25 0.60 25.24
C LEU A 104 -0.21 0.88 25.66
N ARG A 105 -1.15 0.13 25.14
CA ARG A 105 -2.58 0.23 25.47
C ARG A 105 -2.87 -0.05 26.94
N ARG A 106 -2.18 -1.04 27.54
CA ARG A 106 -2.31 -1.33 28.99
C ARG A 106 -1.94 -0.16 29.88
N GLN A 107 -1.13 0.77 29.41
CA GLN A 107 -0.81 1.99 30.14
C GLN A 107 -1.96 3.01 30.13
N GLY A 108 -2.91 2.90 29.22
CA GLY A 108 -4.22 3.57 29.21
C GLY A 108 -4.23 5.10 29.09
N ARG A 109 -3.10 5.73 28.77
CA ARG A 109 -2.96 7.18 28.84
C ARG A 109 -3.47 7.94 27.62
N VAL A 110 -3.34 7.34 26.45
CA VAL A 110 -3.66 7.95 25.14
C VAL A 110 -4.17 6.89 24.18
N PRO A 111 -4.92 7.26 23.13
CA PRO A 111 -5.33 6.31 22.07
C PRO A 111 -4.13 5.68 21.38
N VAL A 112 -4.09 4.35 21.33
CA VAL A 112 -3.05 3.56 20.66
C VAL A 112 -3.71 2.44 19.84
N PHE A 113 -3.50 2.41 18.54
CA PHE A 113 -4.12 1.41 17.66
C PHE A 113 -3.41 1.30 16.30
N ALA A 114 -3.84 0.34 15.51
CA ALA A 114 -3.44 0.18 14.12
C ALA A 114 -4.64 0.15 13.18
N VAL A 115 -4.44 0.67 11.97
CA VAL A 115 -5.37 0.51 10.85
C VAL A 115 -4.56 -0.01 9.66
N SER A 116 -5.00 -1.11 9.05
CA SER A 116 -4.34 -1.68 7.89
C SER A 116 -5.32 -2.04 6.77
N ALA A 117 -4.83 -2.21 5.56
CA ALA A 117 -5.57 -2.96 4.56
C ALA A 117 -5.52 -4.47 4.93
N ASP A 118 -6.53 -5.22 4.53
CA ASP A 118 -6.48 -6.68 4.59
C ASP A 118 -5.59 -7.21 3.44
N HIS A 119 -4.30 -7.32 3.72
CA HIS A 119 -3.33 -7.73 2.72
C HIS A 119 -3.48 -9.18 2.24
N GLU A 120 -4.01 -10.06 3.07
CA GLU A 120 -4.30 -11.44 2.67
C GLU A 120 -5.48 -11.47 1.70
N GLU A 121 -6.56 -10.71 2.01
CA GLU A 121 -7.70 -10.61 1.09
C GLU A 121 -7.33 -9.89 -0.23
N ILE A 122 -6.44 -8.88 -0.20
CA ILE A 122 -5.87 -8.33 -1.43
C ILE A 122 -5.27 -9.43 -2.29
N GLY A 123 -4.44 -10.28 -1.69
CA GLY A 123 -3.85 -11.43 -2.39
C GLY A 123 -4.91 -12.38 -2.94
N ARG A 124 -5.92 -12.74 -2.14
CA ARG A 124 -7.03 -13.60 -2.59
C ARG A 124 -7.78 -13.00 -3.77
N ILE A 125 -8.01 -11.69 -3.75
CA ILE A 125 -8.62 -10.99 -4.89
C ILE A 125 -7.71 -11.06 -6.12
N GLN A 126 -6.39 -10.88 -5.97
CA GLN A 126 -5.45 -11.04 -7.10
C GLN A 126 -5.53 -12.43 -7.73
N GLY A 127 -5.51 -13.50 -6.92
CA GLY A 127 -5.65 -14.86 -7.43
C GLY A 127 -6.98 -15.09 -8.17
N ARG A 128 -8.09 -14.53 -7.67
CA ARG A 128 -9.40 -14.57 -8.35
C ARG A 128 -9.41 -13.74 -9.64
N GLN A 129 -8.73 -12.58 -9.68
CA GLN A 129 -8.54 -11.81 -10.91
C GLN A 129 -7.76 -12.61 -11.96
N PHE A 130 -6.70 -13.36 -11.54
CA PHE A 130 -5.96 -14.22 -12.45
C PHE A 130 -6.85 -15.33 -13.02
N ALA A 131 -7.66 -15.98 -12.17
CA ALA A 131 -8.63 -16.99 -12.61
C ALA A 131 -9.63 -16.43 -13.65
N ALA A 132 -10.16 -15.23 -13.39
CA ALA A 132 -11.10 -14.56 -14.29
C ALA A 132 -10.46 -14.16 -15.63
N LEU A 133 -9.22 -13.68 -15.60
CA LEU A 133 -8.47 -13.22 -16.77
C LEU A 133 -7.86 -14.39 -17.56
N LEU A 134 -7.60 -15.53 -16.95
CA LEU A 134 -6.99 -16.72 -17.56
C LEU A 134 -7.85 -17.99 -17.33
N PRO A 135 -9.08 -18.05 -17.85
CA PRO A 135 -10.01 -19.16 -17.58
C PRO A 135 -9.52 -20.51 -18.12
N ARG A 136 -8.59 -20.50 -19.07
CA ARG A 136 -7.97 -21.71 -19.63
C ARG A 136 -6.61 -22.02 -19.01
N GLY A 137 -6.22 -21.28 -17.97
CA GLY A 137 -4.87 -21.33 -17.38
C GLY A 137 -3.86 -20.49 -18.16
N GLY A 138 -2.60 -20.58 -17.78
CA GLY A 138 -1.50 -19.83 -18.39
C GLY A 138 -0.42 -19.43 -17.41
N SER A 139 0.47 -18.53 -17.83
CA SER A 139 1.57 -18.05 -16.98
C SER A 139 1.42 -16.56 -16.67
N VAL A 140 1.62 -16.22 -15.40
CA VAL A 140 1.59 -14.85 -14.88
C VAL A 140 3.02 -14.41 -14.58
N LEU A 141 3.42 -13.24 -15.08
CA LEU A 141 4.59 -12.53 -14.59
C LEU A 141 4.14 -11.63 -13.43
N TYR A 142 4.54 -11.98 -12.21
CA TYR A 142 4.08 -11.33 -10.98
C TYR A 142 5.18 -10.51 -10.33
N ILE A 143 4.98 -9.19 -10.21
CA ILE A 143 5.91 -8.27 -9.58
C ILE A 143 5.49 -8.05 -8.13
N GLU A 144 6.27 -8.62 -7.21
CA GLU A 144 6.08 -8.50 -5.77
C GLU A 144 6.73 -7.23 -5.22
N GLY A 145 6.23 -6.74 -4.09
CA GLY A 145 6.91 -5.76 -3.27
C GLY A 145 8.19 -6.30 -2.60
N PRO A 146 8.84 -5.49 -1.73
CA PRO A 146 10.09 -5.88 -1.10
C PRO A 146 9.96 -7.16 -0.27
N THR A 147 10.96 -8.04 -0.33
CA THR A 147 10.96 -9.34 0.36
C THR A 147 10.73 -9.24 1.88
N ARG A 148 11.20 -8.15 2.51
CA ARG A 148 11.02 -7.92 3.96
C ARG A 148 9.69 -7.25 4.32
N SER A 149 8.85 -6.91 3.34
CA SER A 149 7.54 -6.31 3.58
C SER A 149 6.53 -7.38 3.99
N SER A 150 5.98 -7.28 5.19
CA SER A 150 4.89 -8.15 5.64
C SER A 150 3.65 -8.03 4.75
N SER A 151 3.37 -6.84 4.21
CA SER A 151 2.27 -6.61 3.27
C SER A 151 2.49 -7.40 1.97
N ALA A 152 3.71 -7.38 1.41
CA ALA A 152 4.04 -8.15 0.21
C ALA A 152 3.90 -9.66 0.44
N GLN A 153 4.43 -10.15 1.57
CA GLN A 153 4.34 -11.56 1.94
C GLN A 153 2.89 -12.03 2.08
N LYS A 154 2.04 -11.24 2.76
CA LYS A 154 0.62 -11.54 2.94
C LYS A 154 -0.16 -11.51 1.62
N ARG A 155 0.11 -10.53 0.73
CA ARG A 155 -0.49 -10.51 -0.61
C ARG A 155 -0.10 -11.75 -1.41
N THR A 156 1.17 -12.17 -1.37
CA THR A 156 1.62 -13.40 -2.04
C THR A 156 0.93 -14.64 -1.46
N ALA A 157 0.86 -14.76 -0.14
CA ALA A 157 0.18 -15.91 0.50
C ALA A 157 -1.30 -15.98 0.11
N GLY A 158 -2.04 -14.87 0.20
CA GLY A 158 -3.46 -14.84 -0.19
C GLY A 158 -3.66 -15.14 -1.69
N MET A 159 -2.77 -14.68 -2.57
CA MET A 159 -2.82 -15.03 -4.00
C MET A 159 -2.64 -16.54 -4.20
N GLN A 160 -1.69 -17.14 -3.51
CA GLN A 160 -1.44 -18.59 -3.59
C GLN A 160 -2.61 -19.44 -3.08
N GLU A 161 -3.42 -18.93 -2.15
CA GLU A 161 -4.63 -19.63 -1.66
C GLU A 161 -5.74 -19.75 -2.72
N THR A 162 -5.81 -18.82 -3.67
CA THR A 162 -6.96 -18.69 -4.58
C THR A 162 -6.60 -18.85 -6.05
N ILE A 163 -5.31 -18.90 -6.38
CA ILE A 163 -4.86 -19.12 -7.76
C ILE A 163 -5.18 -20.56 -8.20
N PRO A 164 -5.80 -20.77 -9.38
CA PRO A 164 -6.03 -22.10 -9.92
C PRO A 164 -4.72 -22.85 -10.23
N SER A 165 -4.72 -24.16 -10.05
CA SER A 165 -3.56 -25.03 -10.28
C SER A 165 -3.02 -25.05 -11.71
N ASN A 166 -3.84 -24.66 -12.68
CA ASN A 166 -3.46 -24.55 -14.10
C ASN A 166 -2.82 -23.17 -14.44
N ILE A 167 -2.60 -22.29 -13.46
CA ILE A 167 -1.91 -21.02 -13.63
C ILE A 167 -0.53 -21.10 -12.95
N GLN A 168 0.51 -20.83 -13.74
CA GLN A 168 1.90 -20.78 -13.24
C GLN A 168 2.30 -19.32 -12.96
N VAL A 169 3.10 -19.08 -11.92
CA VAL A 169 3.54 -17.73 -11.54
C VAL A 169 5.05 -17.64 -11.58
N SER A 170 5.56 -16.72 -12.39
CA SER A 170 6.97 -16.31 -12.41
C SER A 170 7.11 -15.00 -11.62
N MET A 171 7.90 -15.01 -10.55
CA MET A 171 7.99 -13.88 -9.62
C MET A 171 9.20 -13.00 -9.90
N LEU A 172 8.99 -11.69 -9.94
CA LEU A 172 10.03 -10.65 -9.91
C LEU A 172 9.89 -9.82 -8.65
N LYS A 173 10.99 -9.20 -8.21
CA LYS A 173 10.98 -8.33 -7.02
C LYS A 173 11.04 -6.87 -7.42
N GLY A 174 10.11 -6.09 -6.92
CA GLY A 174 10.06 -4.63 -6.99
C GLY A 174 10.23 -4.00 -5.59
N ASN A 175 10.00 -2.70 -5.52
CA ASN A 175 10.11 -1.91 -4.29
C ASN A 175 9.02 -0.82 -4.22
N TRP A 176 7.77 -1.16 -4.57
CA TRP A 176 6.60 -0.28 -4.54
C TRP A 176 6.70 0.96 -5.46
N THR A 177 7.61 0.96 -6.42
CA THR A 177 7.78 2.08 -7.37
C THR A 177 7.79 1.60 -8.81
N ALA A 178 7.32 2.44 -9.72
CA ALA A 178 7.36 2.17 -11.16
C ALA A 178 8.80 1.92 -11.65
N GLU A 179 9.76 2.72 -11.18
CA GLU A 179 11.16 2.57 -11.56
C GLU A 179 11.74 1.21 -11.16
N SER A 180 11.42 0.71 -9.95
CA SER A 180 11.89 -0.60 -9.50
C SER A 180 11.34 -1.74 -10.35
N ALA A 181 10.07 -1.68 -10.74
CA ALA A 181 9.46 -2.65 -11.63
C ALA A 181 10.01 -2.55 -13.06
N THR A 182 10.23 -1.33 -13.58
CA THR A 182 10.87 -1.11 -14.87
C THR A 182 12.25 -1.77 -14.92
N ARG A 183 13.07 -1.58 -13.88
CA ARG A 183 14.39 -2.24 -13.79
C ARG A 183 14.29 -3.76 -13.70
N ALA A 184 13.38 -4.28 -12.88
CA ALA A 184 13.21 -5.72 -12.71
C ALA A 184 12.78 -6.41 -14.01
N VAL A 185 11.78 -5.86 -14.70
CA VAL A 185 11.28 -6.39 -15.98
C VAL A 185 12.32 -6.23 -17.10
N SER A 186 13.00 -5.08 -17.18
CA SER A 186 14.07 -4.86 -18.17
C SER A 186 15.25 -5.85 -17.97
N SER A 187 15.57 -6.18 -16.72
CA SER A 187 16.57 -7.20 -16.42
C SER A 187 16.10 -8.60 -16.80
N TRP A 188 14.83 -8.93 -16.50
CA TRP A 188 14.23 -10.20 -16.87
C TRP A 188 14.17 -10.39 -18.39
N LEU A 189 13.85 -9.35 -19.17
CA LEU A 189 13.82 -9.37 -20.64
C LEU A 189 15.17 -9.73 -21.27
N LYS A 190 16.29 -9.48 -20.58
CA LYS A 190 17.63 -9.84 -21.07
C LYS A 190 17.96 -11.33 -20.91
N LEU A 191 17.18 -12.08 -20.14
CA LEU A 191 17.38 -13.50 -19.94
C LEU A 191 16.91 -14.29 -21.17
N SER A 192 17.63 -15.33 -21.55
CA SER A 192 17.23 -16.21 -22.67
C SER A 192 15.86 -16.87 -22.42
N THR A 193 15.52 -17.14 -21.15
CA THR A 193 14.25 -17.74 -20.74
C THR A 193 13.05 -16.82 -20.94
N SER A 194 13.24 -15.50 -20.97
CA SER A 194 12.13 -14.56 -21.21
C SER A 194 11.58 -14.66 -22.63
N ARG A 195 12.45 -14.92 -23.62
CA ARG A 195 12.07 -15.04 -25.04
C ARG A 195 11.12 -16.21 -25.30
N SER A 196 11.32 -17.32 -24.58
CA SER A 196 10.45 -18.52 -24.68
C SER A 196 9.28 -18.51 -23.71
N ALA A 197 9.21 -17.51 -22.80
CA ALA A 197 8.18 -17.44 -21.78
C ALA A 197 6.81 -17.16 -22.41
N GLN A 198 5.86 -18.05 -22.16
CA GLN A 198 4.48 -17.94 -22.61
C GLN A 198 3.64 -17.16 -21.58
N ILE A 199 4.08 -15.93 -21.27
CA ILE A 199 3.34 -15.06 -20.34
C ILE A 199 2.01 -14.66 -20.96
N ALA A 200 0.93 -14.82 -20.19
CA ALA A 200 -0.44 -14.51 -20.59
C ALA A 200 -1.04 -13.34 -19.78
N LEU A 201 -0.40 -12.97 -18.66
CA LEU A 201 -0.81 -11.88 -17.77
C LEU A 201 0.40 -11.29 -17.08
N VAL A 202 0.45 -9.97 -16.93
CA VAL A 202 1.41 -9.28 -16.09
C VAL A 202 0.68 -8.70 -14.88
N ALA A 203 1.11 -9.04 -13.69
CA ALA A 203 0.47 -8.59 -12.47
C ALA A 203 1.49 -7.99 -11.50
N ALA A 204 1.08 -6.99 -10.75
CA ALA A 204 1.91 -6.40 -9.72
C ALA A 204 1.14 -6.21 -8.40
N GLN A 205 1.87 -6.10 -7.31
CA GLN A 205 1.28 -5.90 -5.99
C GLN A 205 0.87 -4.45 -5.73
N ASP A 206 1.24 -3.50 -6.59
CA ASP A 206 0.67 -2.16 -6.64
C ASP A 206 0.51 -1.66 -8.08
N ASP A 207 -0.23 -0.58 -8.27
CA ASP A 207 -0.51 0.01 -9.57
C ASP A 207 0.75 0.66 -10.18
N ALA A 208 1.59 1.27 -9.36
CA ALA A 208 2.83 1.91 -9.81
C ALA A 208 3.79 0.89 -10.44
N MET A 209 3.97 -0.28 -9.80
CA MET A 209 4.79 -1.35 -10.37
C MET A 209 4.17 -1.96 -11.63
N ALA A 210 2.85 -2.07 -11.72
CA ALA A 210 2.19 -2.52 -12.94
C ALA A 210 2.46 -1.57 -14.12
N MET A 211 2.40 -0.26 -13.89
CA MET A 211 2.74 0.75 -14.89
C MET A 211 4.23 0.77 -15.22
N GLY A 212 5.10 0.54 -14.23
CA GLY A 212 6.54 0.36 -14.45
C GLY A 212 6.88 -0.84 -15.32
N ALA A 213 6.17 -1.96 -15.14
CA ALA A 213 6.28 -3.12 -16.03
C ALA A 213 5.88 -2.77 -17.47
N ARG A 214 4.75 -2.06 -17.65
CA ARG A 214 4.36 -1.56 -18.98
C ARG A 214 5.43 -0.68 -19.61
N GLN A 215 6.03 0.22 -18.83
CA GLN A 215 7.11 1.10 -19.30
C GLN A 215 8.33 0.29 -19.78
N ALA A 216 8.72 -0.77 -19.07
CA ALA A 216 9.80 -1.64 -19.51
C ALA A 216 9.49 -2.29 -20.87
N PHE A 217 8.26 -2.77 -21.07
CA PHE A 217 7.85 -3.35 -22.35
C PHE A 217 7.77 -2.31 -23.47
N GLN A 218 7.40 -1.06 -23.18
CA GLN A 218 7.42 0.03 -24.17
C GLN A 218 8.82 0.33 -24.70
N GLN A 219 9.87 0.01 -23.94
CA GLN A 219 11.27 0.21 -24.32
C GLN A 219 11.86 -0.95 -25.13
N VAL A 220 11.12 -2.02 -25.38
CA VAL A 220 11.55 -3.15 -26.24
C VAL A 220 11.74 -2.63 -27.67
N ALA A 221 12.94 -2.87 -28.23
CA ALA A 221 13.32 -2.32 -29.52
C ALA A 221 12.55 -2.95 -30.70
N ASP A 222 12.31 -4.25 -30.64
CA ASP A 222 11.55 -4.98 -31.64
C ASP A 222 10.06 -4.65 -31.55
N ASP A 223 9.50 -4.15 -32.66
CA ASP A 223 8.11 -3.68 -32.70
C ASP A 223 7.08 -4.80 -32.50
N GLN A 224 7.35 -6.00 -33.02
CA GLN A 224 6.43 -7.14 -32.87
C GLN A 224 6.45 -7.67 -31.44
N GLU A 225 7.65 -7.80 -30.87
CA GLU A 225 7.82 -8.22 -29.47
C GLU A 225 7.19 -7.19 -28.53
N ARG A 226 7.44 -5.89 -28.76
CA ARG A 226 6.83 -4.80 -27.99
C ARG A 226 5.31 -4.85 -28.03
N ALA A 227 4.73 -4.98 -29.23
CA ALA A 227 3.28 -5.08 -29.42
C ALA A 227 2.71 -6.31 -28.71
N ARG A 228 3.38 -7.46 -28.78
CA ARG A 228 3.01 -8.68 -28.07
C ARG A 228 2.94 -8.44 -26.57
N TRP A 229 3.97 -7.85 -25.95
CA TRP A 229 4.00 -7.60 -24.51
C TRP A 229 2.92 -6.62 -24.07
N LEU A 230 2.72 -5.54 -24.83
CA LEU A 230 1.74 -4.51 -24.50
C LEU A 230 0.29 -4.94 -24.74
N SER A 231 0.06 -6.01 -25.52
CA SER A 231 -1.27 -6.61 -25.72
C SER A 231 -1.73 -7.50 -24.56
N LEU A 232 -0.82 -7.87 -23.65
CA LEU A 232 -1.18 -8.67 -22.47
C LEU A 232 -2.06 -7.86 -21.52
N PRO A 233 -2.96 -8.51 -20.77
CA PRO A 233 -3.62 -7.86 -19.64
C PRO A 233 -2.61 -7.55 -18.54
N PHE A 234 -2.76 -6.38 -17.90
CA PHE A 234 -2.00 -5.96 -16.73
C PHE A 234 -2.94 -5.80 -15.54
N THR A 235 -2.51 -6.22 -14.35
CA THR A 235 -3.25 -5.96 -13.11
C THR A 235 -2.37 -5.32 -12.07
N GLY A 236 -2.97 -4.44 -11.27
CA GLY A 236 -2.32 -3.75 -10.18
C GLY A 236 -3.08 -3.86 -8.87
N CYS A 237 -2.75 -2.98 -7.94
CA CYS A 237 -3.43 -2.79 -6.66
C CYS A 237 -3.18 -1.36 -6.20
N ASP A 238 -4.02 -0.80 -5.41
CA ASP A 238 -4.21 0.50 -4.81
C ASP A 238 -5.48 1.16 -5.33
N GLY A 239 -5.75 1.08 -6.63
CA GLY A 239 -7.03 1.41 -7.27
C GLY A 239 -7.53 2.82 -6.96
N GLN A 240 -6.63 3.79 -6.79
CA GLN A 240 -7.05 5.15 -6.46
C GLN A 240 -7.84 5.78 -7.60
N PRO A 241 -8.91 6.56 -7.31
CA PRO A 241 -9.78 7.14 -8.34
C PRO A 241 -9.06 8.01 -9.37
N ALA A 242 -7.98 8.68 -8.96
CA ALA A 242 -7.22 9.58 -9.82
C ALA A 242 -6.11 8.88 -10.64
N SER A 243 -5.79 7.62 -10.35
CA SER A 243 -4.73 6.86 -11.03
C SER A 243 -5.19 5.45 -11.42
N GLY A 244 -5.14 4.47 -10.54
CA GLY A 244 -5.42 3.06 -10.87
C GLY A 244 -6.77 2.83 -11.57
N GLN A 245 -7.85 3.49 -11.11
CA GLN A 245 -9.16 3.40 -11.78
C GLN A 245 -9.17 4.13 -13.14
N VAL A 246 -8.39 5.20 -13.30
CA VAL A 246 -8.19 5.84 -14.61
C VAL A 246 -7.52 4.87 -15.56
N TRP A 247 -6.44 4.21 -15.12
CA TRP A 247 -5.71 3.25 -15.95
C TRP A 247 -6.54 2.02 -16.35
N VAL A 248 -7.51 1.62 -15.51
CA VAL A 248 -8.49 0.60 -15.90
C VAL A 248 -9.44 1.13 -16.97
N ARG A 249 -9.98 2.35 -16.83
CA ARG A 249 -10.86 2.98 -17.83
C ARG A 249 -10.14 3.16 -19.18
N ASP A 250 -8.88 3.55 -19.13
CA ASP A 250 -8.04 3.77 -20.33
C ASP A 250 -7.46 2.47 -20.91
N LYS A 251 -7.83 1.31 -20.33
CA LYS A 251 -7.39 -0.04 -20.75
C LYS A 251 -5.87 -0.25 -20.65
N LEU A 252 -5.18 0.55 -19.82
CA LEU A 252 -3.78 0.34 -19.47
C LEU A 252 -3.63 -0.79 -18.44
N LEU A 253 -4.62 -0.93 -17.56
CA LEU A 253 -4.80 -2.07 -16.67
C LEU A 253 -6.10 -2.80 -17.02
N ALA A 254 -6.10 -4.11 -16.95
CA ALA A 254 -7.31 -4.93 -17.05
C ALA A 254 -8.10 -4.90 -15.72
N ALA A 255 -7.39 -4.80 -14.61
CA ALA A 255 -7.99 -4.68 -13.28
C ALA A 255 -7.00 -4.06 -12.29
N THR A 256 -7.55 -3.48 -11.24
CA THR A 256 -6.85 -3.08 -10.02
C THR A 256 -7.66 -3.49 -8.79
N ILE A 257 -7.14 -3.26 -7.59
CA ILE A 257 -7.84 -3.47 -6.33
C ILE A 257 -7.86 -2.15 -5.59
N TYR A 258 -9.05 -1.58 -5.37
CA TYR A 258 -9.19 -0.34 -4.61
C TYR A 258 -8.92 -0.57 -3.12
N LEU A 259 -8.06 0.26 -2.56
CA LEU A 259 -7.74 0.32 -1.14
C LEU A 259 -8.22 1.67 -0.56
N PRO A 260 -9.07 1.66 0.48
CA PRO A 260 -9.38 2.88 1.21
C PRO A 260 -8.13 3.53 1.81
N LEU A 261 -8.08 4.86 1.80
CA LEU A 261 -6.94 5.62 2.35
C LEU A 261 -6.98 5.62 3.88
N LEU A 262 -5.92 5.13 4.49
CA LEU A 262 -5.88 4.83 5.93
C LEU A 262 -5.64 6.07 6.79
N THR A 263 -4.97 7.11 6.26
CA THR A 263 -4.66 8.34 6.99
C THR A 263 -5.92 9.03 7.49
N GLY A 264 -6.92 9.19 6.63
CA GLY A 264 -8.21 9.78 7.00
C GLY A 264 -8.92 9.00 8.09
N ILE A 265 -9.00 7.67 7.93
CA ILE A 265 -9.63 6.76 8.88
C ILE A 265 -8.95 6.86 10.26
N ALA A 266 -7.63 6.79 10.30
CA ALA A 266 -6.88 6.87 11.54
C ALA A 266 -7.05 8.24 12.24
N MET A 267 -7.08 9.34 11.47
CA MET A 267 -7.31 10.67 12.02
C MET A 267 -8.71 10.83 12.61
N GLU A 268 -9.74 10.30 11.95
CA GLU A 268 -11.13 10.33 12.47
C GLU A 268 -11.24 9.53 13.78
N ILE A 269 -10.66 8.32 13.83
CA ILE A 269 -10.61 7.50 15.04
C ILE A 269 -9.87 8.22 16.17
N LEU A 270 -8.72 8.84 15.90
CA LEU A 270 -7.95 9.58 16.90
C LEU A 270 -8.72 10.76 17.47
N VAL A 271 -9.38 11.55 16.62
CA VAL A 271 -10.16 12.71 17.07
C VAL A 271 -11.32 12.28 17.97
N ALA A 272 -12.05 11.23 17.58
CA ALA A 272 -13.13 10.68 18.40
C ALA A 272 -12.58 10.18 19.74
N ALA A 273 -11.57 9.34 19.72
CA ALA A 273 -10.97 8.74 20.91
C ALA A 273 -10.38 9.78 21.91
N ILE A 274 -9.73 10.83 21.38
CA ILE A 274 -9.21 11.92 22.21
C ILE A 274 -10.33 12.73 22.86
N ARG A 275 -11.41 13.02 22.11
CA ARG A 275 -12.57 13.78 22.64
C ARG A 275 -13.34 13.00 23.68
N ASP A 276 -13.50 11.70 23.46
CA ASP A 276 -14.31 10.82 24.31
C ASP A 276 -13.52 10.20 25.46
N GLY A 277 -12.17 10.36 25.46
CA GLY A 277 -11.28 9.74 26.45
C GLY A 277 -11.26 8.21 26.38
N THR A 278 -11.45 7.63 25.19
CA THR A 278 -11.59 6.18 25.00
C THR A 278 -10.40 5.55 24.25
N GLN A 279 -10.25 4.23 24.39
CA GLN A 279 -9.34 3.45 23.56
C GLN A 279 -10.10 2.86 22.37
N PRO A 280 -9.64 3.10 21.12
CA PRO A 280 -10.23 2.47 19.95
C PRO A 280 -9.99 0.95 19.94
N GLN A 281 -10.60 0.23 18.99
CA GLN A 281 -10.20 -1.16 18.69
C GLN A 281 -8.69 -1.18 18.40
N GLU A 282 -7.98 -2.19 18.91
CA GLU A 282 -6.52 -2.28 18.78
C GLU A 282 -6.05 -2.36 17.33
N HIS A 283 -6.75 -3.14 16.53
CA HIS A 283 -6.48 -3.28 15.11
C HIS A 283 -7.78 -3.35 14.32
N SER A 284 -7.87 -2.57 13.26
CA SER A 284 -8.97 -2.63 12.28
C SER A 284 -8.40 -2.76 10.87
N CYS A 285 -9.10 -3.54 10.03
CA CYS A 285 -8.76 -3.72 8.63
C CYS A 285 -9.81 -3.04 7.73
N THR A 286 -9.35 -2.40 6.66
CA THR A 286 -10.22 -1.95 5.57
C THR A 286 -10.44 -3.08 4.58
N THR A 287 -11.62 -3.08 3.94
CA THR A 287 -11.98 -4.09 2.95
C THR A 287 -11.50 -3.65 1.56
N PRO A 288 -10.61 -4.42 0.90
CA PRO A 288 -10.23 -4.17 -0.49
C PRO A 288 -11.34 -4.58 -1.45
N VAL A 289 -11.40 -3.92 -2.62
CA VAL A 289 -12.43 -4.17 -3.62
C VAL A 289 -11.82 -4.27 -5.02
N SER A 290 -12.13 -5.34 -5.77
CA SER A 290 -11.71 -5.48 -7.18
C SER A 290 -12.37 -4.42 -8.07
N VAL A 291 -11.58 -3.80 -8.95
CA VAL A 291 -12.03 -2.83 -9.96
C VAL A 291 -11.48 -3.26 -11.33
N PRO A 292 -12.36 -3.63 -12.27
CA PRO A 292 -13.80 -3.85 -12.11
C PRO A 292 -14.12 -5.01 -11.13
N ALA A 293 -15.38 -5.14 -10.77
CA ALA A 293 -15.84 -6.27 -9.96
C ALA A 293 -15.50 -7.61 -10.66
N LEU A 294 -15.23 -8.67 -9.88
CA LEU A 294 -14.77 -9.96 -10.42
C LEU A 294 -15.73 -10.54 -11.47
N ASP A 295 -17.05 -10.42 -11.25
CA ASP A 295 -18.06 -10.89 -12.20
C ASP A 295 -17.99 -10.16 -13.54
N ALA A 296 -17.68 -8.87 -13.52
CA ALA A 296 -17.50 -8.06 -14.73
C ALA A 296 -16.24 -8.46 -15.53
N LEU A 297 -15.18 -8.92 -14.84
CA LEU A 297 -13.98 -9.44 -15.52
C LEU A 297 -14.27 -10.73 -16.30
N VAL A 298 -15.12 -11.60 -15.75
CA VAL A 298 -15.55 -12.83 -16.44
C VAL A 298 -16.39 -12.50 -17.67
N ALA A 299 -17.34 -11.56 -17.56
CA ALA A 299 -18.25 -11.18 -18.64
C ALA A 299 -17.57 -10.50 -19.84
N GLN A 300 -16.44 -9.80 -19.63
CA GLN A 300 -15.71 -9.12 -20.73
C GLN A 300 -15.02 -10.09 -21.71
N ARG A 301 -14.96 -11.38 -21.41
CA ARG A 301 -14.29 -12.41 -22.22
C ARG A 301 -15.23 -13.48 -22.77
N SER A 302 -16.53 -13.41 -22.44
CA SER A 302 -17.61 -14.22 -23.02
C SER A 302 -18.07 -13.61 -24.34
#